data_feea158cf189e523ca779740517b9065
#
_entry.id   feea158cf189e523ca779740517b9065
#
_cell.length_a   1.000
_cell.length_b   1.000
_cell.length_c   1.000
_cell.angle_alpha   90.00
_cell.angle_beta   90.00
_cell.angle_gamma   90.00
#
_symmetry.space_group_name_H-M   'P 1'
#
loop_
_entity.id
_entity.type
_entity.pdbx_description
1 polymer ?
#
loop_
_entity_poly.entity_id
_entity_poly.type
_entity_poly.pdbx_seq_one_letter_code
_entity_poly.pdbx_strand_id
1 'polypeptide(L)'
;MYDAQKADRAIKFISNLKHTKGKFFGKKFDLLPWQEQILRDVYGTVRDDDPSIRQYSTAYVEIPKKQGKSELAAGIALNQLCNDGEWRAEVYGCAADRQQASIIYDVAVDMVKQSPALMKRIKLLPSVKRMVYLPTGSIYQVLSAEVATKHGLNVSACVFDELHTQPNRALYDVMTQGSGDARAQPLWFFLTTAGTDRNSICYEVHQKALDILEGRKFDPRFYPVVYGLPEDADWHDEKNWYKANPSLGYTIDIEKVRDAYRKALETPADEMMFRQLRLNQWVKNSVRWMRMDKWDACKGEIDLEKLRGRPCYAGLDLSSTSDLTAFVLVFPPEDEGEKYIVVPYFWLPEEQMNLRVRRDHVPYDQWAGKYIEMTEGDVVDYIAVKQKILNLCEQFDVREIAVDRWNATMMVQELADEGLNLVRFGQGYRDMSPPTKELMRMVLRQEILHDGHPVLRWNMDNAYVRTDPAGNQKIDKEKSTEKVDGAVAMVMALARAIANVGGSVYDDDEHGLFLL
;
A
#
# COMPACT_ATOMS: atom_id res chain seq x y z
N MET A 1 3.24 8.94 -35.53
CA MET A 1 2.84 8.26 -36.80
C MET A 1 2.40 6.83 -36.51
N TYR A 2 1.53 6.20 -37.35
CA TYR A 2 1.08 4.82 -37.14
C TYR A 2 1.46 3.90 -38.30
N ASP A 3 2.11 2.77 -38.00
CA ASP A 3 2.52 1.74 -38.94
C ASP A 3 1.70 0.44 -38.69
N ALA A 4 0.69 0.22 -39.53
CA ALA A 4 -0.19 -0.94 -39.44
C ALA A 4 0.55 -2.26 -39.69
N GLN A 5 1.61 -2.27 -40.50
CA GLN A 5 2.34 -3.51 -40.81
C GLN A 5 3.12 -4.00 -39.59
N LYS A 6 3.71 -3.09 -38.80
CA LYS A 6 4.38 -3.44 -37.53
C LYS A 6 3.39 -3.97 -36.49
N ALA A 7 2.22 -3.32 -36.36
CA ALA A 7 1.16 -3.80 -35.50
C ALA A 7 0.68 -5.20 -35.89
N ASP A 8 0.34 -5.39 -37.18
CA ASP A 8 -0.16 -6.67 -37.69
C ASP A 8 0.88 -7.79 -37.59
N ARG A 9 2.17 -7.47 -37.73
CA ARG A 9 3.26 -8.44 -37.52
C ARG A 9 3.28 -8.98 -36.10
N ALA A 10 3.18 -8.11 -35.09
CA ALA A 10 3.15 -8.53 -33.67
C ALA A 10 1.87 -9.32 -33.35
N ILE A 11 0.72 -8.82 -33.78
CA ILE A 11 -0.58 -9.49 -33.60
C ILE A 11 -0.58 -10.87 -34.23
N LYS A 12 -0.17 -10.97 -35.50
CA LYS A 12 -0.09 -12.26 -36.22
C LYS A 12 0.84 -13.25 -35.55
N PHE A 13 1.98 -12.79 -35.02
CA PHE A 13 2.88 -13.66 -34.27
C PHE A 13 2.21 -14.20 -33.03
N ILE A 14 1.64 -13.34 -32.19
CA ILE A 14 1.02 -13.73 -30.90
C ILE A 14 -0.22 -14.60 -31.15
N SER A 15 -1.09 -14.25 -32.09
CA SER A 15 -2.31 -15.01 -32.40
C SER A 15 -2.03 -16.41 -32.97
N ASN A 16 -0.82 -16.66 -33.50
CA ASN A 16 -0.42 -18.01 -33.94
C ASN A 16 0.13 -18.90 -32.80
N LEU A 17 0.34 -18.33 -31.61
CA LEU A 17 0.62 -19.12 -30.41
C LEU A 17 -0.65 -19.89 -29.98
N LYS A 18 -0.51 -20.78 -29.03
CA LYS A 18 -1.64 -21.57 -28.51
C LYS A 18 -1.78 -21.38 -27.02
N HIS A 19 -3.01 -21.37 -26.56
CA HIS A 19 -3.31 -21.40 -25.13
C HIS A 19 -2.73 -22.62 -24.43
N THR A 20 -2.22 -22.42 -23.21
CA THR A 20 -1.46 -23.45 -22.48
C THR A 20 -2.26 -24.13 -21.38
N LYS A 21 -3.43 -23.58 -20.99
CA LYS A 21 -4.18 -24.05 -19.82
C LYS A 21 -5.70 -23.98 -20.01
N GLY A 22 -6.41 -24.78 -19.21
CA GLY A 22 -7.86 -24.73 -19.02
C GLY A 22 -8.67 -25.08 -20.27
N LYS A 23 -9.87 -24.50 -20.40
CA LYS A 23 -10.84 -24.80 -21.48
C LYS A 23 -10.36 -24.39 -22.88
N PHE A 24 -9.31 -23.61 -22.95
CA PHE A 24 -8.72 -23.13 -24.21
C PHE A 24 -7.44 -23.88 -24.61
N PHE A 25 -6.97 -24.82 -23.80
CA PHE A 25 -5.72 -25.57 -24.08
C PHE A 25 -5.65 -26.05 -25.53
N GLY A 26 -4.54 -25.76 -26.19
CA GLY A 26 -4.27 -26.17 -27.59
C GLY A 26 -4.98 -25.35 -28.68
N LYS A 27 -5.94 -24.49 -28.32
CA LYS A 27 -6.58 -23.57 -29.28
C LYS A 27 -5.63 -22.41 -29.58
N LYS A 28 -5.79 -21.78 -30.75
CA LYS A 28 -5.08 -20.54 -31.08
C LYS A 28 -5.34 -19.48 -30.03
N PHE A 29 -4.35 -18.61 -29.83
CA PHE A 29 -4.47 -17.48 -28.93
C PHE A 29 -5.27 -16.35 -29.62
N ASP A 30 -6.60 -16.48 -29.60
CA ASP A 30 -7.49 -15.48 -30.11
C ASP A 30 -7.47 -14.27 -29.16
N LEU A 31 -6.89 -13.17 -29.64
CA LEU A 31 -6.74 -11.93 -28.86
C LEU A 31 -8.12 -11.31 -28.59
N LEU A 32 -8.35 -10.95 -27.34
CA LEU A 32 -9.52 -10.16 -26.97
C LEU A 32 -9.35 -8.70 -27.46
N PRO A 33 -10.45 -7.97 -27.69
CA PRO A 33 -10.39 -6.61 -28.24
C PRO A 33 -9.42 -5.69 -27.48
N TRP A 34 -9.41 -5.73 -26.15
CA TRP A 34 -8.52 -4.93 -25.33
C TRP A 34 -7.03 -5.33 -25.49
N GLN A 35 -6.75 -6.62 -25.67
CA GLN A 35 -5.39 -7.14 -25.87
C GLN A 35 -4.87 -6.72 -27.25
N GLU A 36 -5.71 -6.85 -28.27
CA GLU A 36 -5.38 -6.45 -29.63
C GLU A 36 -5.12 -4.94 -29.70
N GLN A 37 -5.97 -4.12 -29.06
CA GLN A 37 -5.78 -2.68 -29.03
C GLN A 37 -4.44 -2.27 -28.42
N ILE A 38 -4.07 -2.84 -27.25
CA ILE A 38 -2.78 -2.57 -26.62
C ILE A 38 -1.61 -2.95 -27.53
N LEU A 39 -1.68 -4.11 -28.18
CA LEU A 39 -0.62 -4.55 -29.08
C LEU A 39 -0.53 -3.65 -30.32
N ARG A 40 -1.67 -3.24 -30.90
CA ARG A 40 -1.70 -2.30 -32.02
C ARG A 40 -1.07 -0.97 -31.64
N ASP A 41 -1.43 -0.41 -30.52
CA ASP A 41 -0.91 0.89 -30.08
C ASP A 41 0.59 0.81 -29.78
N VAL A 42 1.02 -0.19 -29.00
CA VAL A 42 2.43 -0.31 -28.59
C VAL A 42 3.36 -0.61 -29.78
N TYR A 43 2.95 -1.51 -30.67
CA TYR A 43 3.82 -1.94 -31.77
C TYR A 43 3.61 -1.14 -33.05
N GLY A 44 2.43 -0.55 -33.25
CA GLY A 44 2.10 0.19 -34.44
C GLY A 44 2.41 1.69 -34.36
N THR A 45 2.46 2.27 -33.17
CA THR A 45 2.83 3.68 -33.05
C THR A 45 4.34 3.82 -33.11
N VAL A 46 4.82 4.56 -34.10
CA VAL A 46 6.24 4.81 -34.37
C VAL A 46 6.57 6.29 -34.19
N ARG A 47 7.84 6.59 -34.00
CA ARG A 47 8.33 7.95 -33.85
C ARG A 47 8.16 8.73 -35.16
N ASP A 48 7.88 10.01 -35.06
CA ASP A 48 7.73 10.87 -36.25
C ASP A 48 9.09 11.20 -36.88
N ASP A 49 10.13 11.30 -36.06
CA ASP A 49 11.51 11.58 -36.49
C ASP A 49 12.24 10.31 -36.99
N ASP A 50 11.85 9.12 -36.53
CA ASP A 50 12.39 7.84 -37.01
C ASP A 50 11.30 6.75 -36.99
N PRO A 51 10.59 6.55 -38.12
CA PRO A 51 9.53 5.52 -38.20
C PRO A 51 10.02 4.07 -38.04
N SER A 52 11.34 3.84 -38.05
CA SER A 52 11.89 2.50 -37.76
C SER A 52 11.73 2.12 -36.28
N ILE A 53 11.61 3.09 -35.38
CA ILE A 53 11.59 2.95 -33.92
C ILE A 53 10.18 3.12 -33.37
N ARG A 54 9.81 2.28 -32.39
CA ARG A 54 8.55 2.43 -31.63
C ARG A 54 8.52 3.76 -30.88
N GLN A 55 7.33 4.37 -30.82
CA GLN A 55 7.08 5.55 -30.00
C GLN A 55 7.20 5.23 -28.51
N TYR A 56 6.59 4.12 -28.09
CA TYR A 56 6.52 3.75 -26.67
C TYR A 56 7.69 2.85 -26.25
N SER A 57 8.40 3.27 -25.23
CA SER A 57 9.40 2.45 -24.55
C SER A 57 8.84 1.81 -23.27
N THR A 58 7.75 2.36 -22.73
CA THR A 58 7.09 1.83 -21.54
C THR A 58 5.61 1.61 -21.82
N ALA A 59 5.11 0.42 -21.55
CA ALA A 59 3.68 0.11 -21.53
C ALA A 59 3.29 -0.33 -20.11
N TYR A 60 2.35 0.38 -19.51
CA TYR A 60 1.80 0.07 -18.20
C TYR A 60 0.35 -0.37 -18.32
N VAL A 61 0.07 -1.62 -17.98
CA VAL A 61 -1.27 -2.22 -18.06
C VAL A 61 -1.69 -2.69 -16.69
N GLU A 62 -2.57 -1.93 -16.05
CA GLU A 62 -3.18 -2.27 -14.78
C GLU A 62 -4.59 -2.79 -15.00
N ILE A 63 -4.85 -4.02 -14.58
CA ILE A 63 -6.09 -4.73 -14.90
C ILE A 63 -6.40 -5.78 -13.83
N PRO A 64 -7.67 -6.08 -13.50
CA PRO A 64 -8.05 -7.06 -12.50
C PRO A 64 -7.42 -8.45 -12.69
N LYS A 65 -7.54 -9.31 -11.69
CA LYS A 65 -7.14 -10.72 -11.81
C LYS A 65 -8.02 -11.48 -12.80
N LYS A 66 -7.44 -12.55 -13.40
CA LYS A 66 -8.11 -13.49 -14.33
C LYS A 66 -8.42 -12.93 -15.72
N GLN A 67 -7.87 -11.79 -16.10
CA GLN A 67 -8.04 -11.20 -17.44
C GLN A 67 -7.14 -11.85 -18.53
N GLY A 68 -6.33 -12.86 -18.21
CA GLY A 68 -5.43 -13.50 -19.18
C GLY A 68 -4.04 -12.85 -19.29
N LYS A 69 -3.62 -12.07 -18.27
CA LYS A 69 -2.34 -11.37 -18.23
C LYS A 69 -1.13 -12.26 -18.53
N SER A 70 -1.04 -13.41 -17.88
CA SER A 70 0.17 -14.29 -17.96
C SER A 70 0.38 -14.88 -19.36
N GLU A 71 -0.71 -15.23 -20.07
CA GLU A 71 -0.58 -15.74 -21.45
C GLU A 71 -0.23 -14.61 -22.43
N LEU A 72 -0.81 -13.40 -22.24
CA LEU A 72 -0.44 -12.23 -23.02
C LEU A 72 1.02 -11.84 -22.76
N ALA A 73 1.47 -11.83 -21.50
CA ALA A 73 2.85 -11.57 -21.11
C ALA A 73 3.85 -12.54 -21.77
N ALA A 74 3.53 -13.83 -21.79
CA ALA A 74 4.33 -14.86 -22.45
C ALA A 74 4.38 -14.63 -23.98
N GLY A 75 3.25 -14.28 -24.58
CA GLY A 75 3.19 -13.92 -26.01
C GLY A 75 4.05 -12.71 -26.36
N ILE A 76 4.00 -11.66 -25.52
CA ILE A 76 4.84 -10.46 -25.66
C ILE A 76 6.32 -10.81 -25.53
N ALA A 77 6.70 -11.58 -24.50
CA ALA A 77 8.09 -12.00 -24.30
C ALA A 77 8.63 -12.79 -25.50
N LEU A 78 7.83 -13.74 -26.05
CA LEU A 78 8.19 -14.50 -27.24
C LEU A 78 8.24 -13.62 -28.50
N ASN A 79 7.35 -12.62 -28.64
CA ASN A 79 7.41 -11.66 -29.73
C ASN A 79 8.70 -10.84 -29.67
N GLN A 80 9.09 -10.37 -28.50
CA GLN A 80 10.34 -9.64 -28.30
C GLN A 80 11.57 -10.53 -28.56
N LEU A 81 11.51 -11.78 -28.16
CA LEU A 81 12.61 -12.74 -28.38
C LEU A 81 12.83 -13.06 -29.86
N CYS A 82 11.73 -13.25 -30.63
CA CYS A 82 11.80 -13.88 -31.95
C CYS A 82 11.48 -12.96 -33.12
N ASN A 83 10.70 -11.89 -32.88
CA ASN A 83 9.99 -11.17 -33.94
C ASN A 83 10.23 -9.65 -33.96
N ASP A 84 10.83 -9.09 -32.91
CA ASP A 84 11.08 -7.64 -32.82
C ASP A 84 12.24 -7.15 -33.70
N GLY A 85 13.04 -8.07 -34.26
CA GLY A 85 14.08 -7.79 -35.25
C GLY A 85 15.44 -7.42 -34.66
N GLU A 86 15.59 -7.45 -33.34
CA GLU A 86 16.85 -7.11 -32.69
C GLU A 86 17.81 -8.31 -32.59
N TRP A 87 19.07 -8.10 -32.93
CA TRP A 87 20.12 -9.10 -32.80
C TRP A 87 20.62 -9.19 -31.36
N ARG A 88 20.80 -10.42 -30.86
CA ARG A 88 21.24 -10.70 -29.48
C ARG A 88 20.38 -9.93 -28.46
N ALA A 89 19.07 -9.90 -28.68
CA ALA A 89 18.15 -9.29 -27.74
C ALA A 89 18.22 -9.97 -26.39
N GLU A 90 18.21 -9.16 -25.33
CA GLU A 90 18.10 -9.60 -23.95
C GLU A 90 16.69 -9.29 -23.44
N VAL A 91 15.85 -10.33 -23.39
CA VAL A 91 14.48 -10.23 -22.89
C VAL A 91 14.44 -10.80 -21.48
N TYR A 92 13.84 -10.05 -20.54
CA TYR A 92 13.76 -10.44 -19.15
C TYR A 92 12.32 -10.55 -18.67
N GLY A 93 12.01 -11.63 -17.93
CA GLY A 93 10.78 -11.75 -17.16
C GLY A 93 11.06 -11.44 -15.70
N CYS A 94 10.40 -10.42 -15.15
CA CYS A 94 10.62 -9.90 -13.80
C CYS A 94 9.37 -10.06 -12.93
N ALA A 95 9.53 -10.44 -11.66
CA ALA A 95 8.51 -10.44 -10.63
C ALA A 95 9.16 -10.29 -9.23
N ALA A 96 8.36 -10.23 -8.18
CA ALA A 96 8.84 -10.09 -6.81
C ALA A 96 9.75 -11.24 -6.36
N ASP A 97 9.45 -12.46 -6.81
CA ASP A 97 10.27 -13.64 -6.55
C ASP A 97 10.45 -14.50 -7.81
N ARG A 98 11.42 -15.44 -7.74
CA ARG A 98 11.75 -16.30 -8.87
C ARG A 98 10.62 -17.27 -9.25
N GLN A 99 9.83 -17.71 -8.30
CA GLN A 99 8.73 -18.63 -8.55
C GLN A 99 7.63 -17.92 -9.33
N GLN A 100 7.29 -16.70 -8.94
CA GLN A 100 6.31 -15.85 -9.63
C GLN A 100 6.78 -15.52 -11.05
N ALA A 101 8.03 -15.07 -11.22
CA ALA A 101 8.61 -14.78 -12.53
C ALA A 101 8.67 -16.02 -13.44
N SER A 102 8.79 -17.23 -12.87
CA SER A 102 8.76 -18.49 -13.60
C SER A 102 7.40 -18.82 -14.20
N ILE A 103 6.30 -18.27 -13.68
CA ILE A 103 4.94 -18.56 -14.19
C ILE A 103 4.82 -18.16 -15.67
N ILE A 104 5.26 -16.95 -16.02
CA ILE A 104 5.23 -16.46 -17.42
C ILE A 104 6.19 -17.26 -18.28
N TYR A 105 7.39 -17.56 -17.75
CA TYR A 105 8.37 -18.39 -18.46
C TYR A 105 7.83 -19.78 -18.79
N ASP A 106 7.20 -20.46 -17.84
CA ASP A 106 6.65 -21.80 -18.03
C ASP A 106 5.50 -21.80 -19.06
N VAL A 107 4.66 -20.75 -19.05
CA VAL A 107 3.65 -20.51 -20.11
C VAL A 107 4.31 -20.33 -21.47
N ALA A 108 5.38 -19.52 -21.56
CA ALA A 108 6.12 -19.34 -22.80
C ALA A 108 6.77 -20.65 -23.29
N VAL A 109 7.33 -21.46 -22.38
CA VAL A 109 7.84 -22.82 -22.71
C VAL A 109 6.76 -23.69 -23.32
N ASP A 110 5.57 -23.70 -22.73
CA ASP A 110 4.46 -24.51 -23.22
C ASP A 110 3.95 -24.01 -24.58
N MET A 111 3.91 -22.70 -24.82
CA MET A 111 3.61 -22.11 -26.14
C MET A 111 4.64 -22.54 -27.18
N VAL A 112 5.94 -22.51 -26.84
CA VAL A 112 7.01 -22.96 -27.73
C VAL A 112 6.88 -24.45 -28.06
N LYS A 113 6.64 -25.30 -27.04
CA LYS A 113 6.46 -26.77 -27.25
C LYS A 113 5.27 -27.10 -28.16
N GLN A 114 4.22 -26.31 -28.14
CA GLN A 114 3.05 -26.48 -29.01
C GLN A 114 3.25 -25.95 -30.44
N SER A 115 4.40 -25.30 -30.74
CA SER A 115 4.73 -24.76 -32.04
C SER A 115 5.95 -25.46 -32.65
N PRO A 116 5.79 -26.38 -33.63
CA PRO A 116 6.92 -27.03 -34.28
C PRO A 116 7.93 -26.07 -34.90
N ALA A 117 7.46 -24.90 -35.36
CA ALA A 117 8.32 -23.87 -35.96
C ALA A 117 9.22 -23.19 -34.91
N LEU A 118 8.69 -22.93 -33.70
CA LEU A 118 9.46 -22.35 -32.61
C LEU A 118 10.38 -23.38 -31.97
N MET A 119 9.95 -24.64 -31.81
CA MET A 119 10.77 -25.72 -31.27
C MET A 119 12.05 -25.97 -32.09
N LYS A 120 12.01 -25.77 -33.39
CA LYS A 120 13.20 -25.88 -34.25
C LYS A 120 14.19 -24.72 -34.10
N ARG A 121 13.75 -23.58 -33.55
CA ARG A 121 14.53 -22.34 -33.51
C ARG A 121 14.89 -21.90 -32.09
N ILE A 122 14.23 -22.44 -31.07
CA ILE A 122 14.44 -22.05 -29.67
C ILE A 122 15.05 -23.23 -28.90
N LYS A 123 16.20 -23.00 -28.30
CA LYS A 123 16.82 -23.92 -27.33
C LYS A 123 16.28 -23.56 -25.92
N LEU A 124 15.64 -24.55 -25.29
CA LEU A 124 15.14 -24.43 -23.93
C LEU A 124 16.21 -24.86 -22.93
N LEU A 125 16.44 -24.07 -21.88
CA LEU A 125 17.39 -24.35 -20.79
C LEU A 125 16.63 -24.28 -19.45
N PRO A 126 15.89 -25.34 -19.07
CA PRO A 126 14.96 -25.30 -17.93
C PRO A 126 15.62 -25.04 -16.57
N SER A 127 16.83 -25.57 -16.36
CA SER A 127 17.56 -25.46 -15.08
C SER A 127 17.89 -24.02 -14.70
N VAL A 128 18.12 -23.18 -15.70
CA VAL A 128 18.42 -21.75 -15.51
C VAL A 128 17.26 -20.82 -15.92
N LYS A 129 16.08 -21.39 -16.24
CA LYS A 129 14.91 -20.66 -16.72
C LYS A 129 15.25 -19.67 -17.85
N ARG A 130 15.92 -20.20 -18.90
CA ARG A 130 16.35 -19.43 -20.07
C ARG A 130 15.90 -20.08 -21.36
N MET A 131 15.57 -19.29 -22.37
CA MET A 131 15.39 -19.66 -23.76
C MET A 131 16.45 -18.97 -24.60
N VAL A 132 16.91 -19.61 -25.65
CA VAL A 132 17.84 -19.02 -26.65
C VAL A 132 17.22 -19.16 -28.02
N TYR A 133 16.95 -18.02 -28.68
CA TYR A 133 16.52 -18.01 -30.09
C TYR A 133 17.74 -18.09 -30.99
N LEU A 134 17.96 -19.26 -31.59
CA LEU A 134 19.18 -19.60 -32.33
C LEU A 134 19.50 -18.68 -33.52
N PRO A 135 18.49 -18.20 -34.32
CA PRO A 135 18.79 -17.38 -35.49
C PRO A 135 19.49 -16.05 -35.19
N THR A 136 19.20 -15.41 -34.04
CA THR A 136 19.78 -14.12 -33.67
C THR A 136 20.69 -14.19 -32.46
N GLY A 137 20.73 -15.34 -31.75
CA GLY A 137 21.41 -15.49 -30.47
C GLY A 137 20.74 -14.73 -29.33
N SER A 138 19.47 -14.35 -29.50
CA SER A 138 18.68 -13.63 -28.49
C SER A 138 18.29 -14.54 -27.33
N ILE A 139 18.13 -13.98 -26.14
CA ILE A 139 17.77 -14.73 -24.92
C ILE A 139 16.50 -14.20 -24.28
N TYR A 140 15.71 -15.11 -23.69
CA TYR A 140 14.69 -14.79 -22.70
C TYR A 140 15.04 -15.49 -21.39
N GLN A 141 15.14 -14.73 -20.30
CA GLN A 141 15.56 -15.23 -18.99
C GLN A 141 14.72 -14.63 -17.87
N VAL A 142 14.45 -15.46 -16.83
CA VAL A 142 13.78 -15.02 -15.60
C VAL A 142 14.76 -14.34 -14.66
N LEU A 143 14.37 -13.20 -14.12
CA LEU A 143 15.04 -12.48 -13.05
C LEU A 143 14.13 -12.35 -11.82
N SER A 144 14.75 -12.32 -10.63
CA SER A 144 14.07 -12.04 -9.36
C SER A 144 14.73 -10.87 -8.64
N ALA A 145 14.09 -10.37 -7.58
CA ALA A 145 14.59 -9.24 -6.79
C ALA A 145 16.02 -9.42 -6.27
N GLU A 146 16.48 -10.66 -6.04
CA GLU A 146 17.86 -10.97 -5.63
C GLU A 146 18.92 -10.61 -6.70
N VAL A 147 18.51 -10.47 -7.96
CA VAL A 147 19.39 -10.11 -9.09
C VAL A 147 19.48 -8.59 -9.27
N ALA A 148 18.69 -7.80 -8.56
CA ALA A 148 18.66 -6.34 -8.66
C ALA A 148 20.02 -5.66 -8.39
N THR A 149 20.95 -6.34 -7.73
CA THR A 149 22.32 -5.83 -7.49
C THR A 149 23.28 -6.04 -8.67
N LYS A 150 22.87 -6.72 -9.75
CA LYS A 150 23.72 -6.96 -10.91
C LYS A 150 23.56 -5.84 -11.95
N HIS A 151 24.47 -4.90 -11.91
CA HIS A 151 24.64 -3.88 -12.95
C HIS A 151 25.24 -4.49 -14.23
N GLY A 152 24.91 -3.94 -15.40
CA GLY A 152 25.49 -4.32 -16.69
C GLY A 152 24.59 -5.15 -17.60
N LEU A 153 23.27 -5.20 -17.33
CA LEU A 153 22.28 -5.76 -18.24
C LEU A 153 22.08 -4.82 -19.45
N ASN A 154 21.91 -5.39 -20.63
CA ASN A 154 21.62 -4.64 -21.86
C ASN A 154 20.21 -4.99 -22.36
N VAL A 155 19.21 -4.44 -21.69
CA VAL A 155 17.80 -4.81 -21.81
C VAL A 155 17.21 -4.41 -23.14
N SER A 156 16.79 -5.37 -23.95
CA SER A 156 15.96 -5.15 -25.14
C SER A 156 14.49 -5.12 -24.80
N ALA A 157 14.05 -5.99 -23.87
CA ALA A 157 12.71 -5.94 -23.31
C ALA A 157 12.66 -6.51 -21.90
N CYS A 158 11.78 -5.95 -21.09
CA CYS A 158 11.46 -6.47 -19.77
C CYS A 158 9.95 -6.62 -19.63
N VAL A 159 9.48 -7.81 -19.30
CA VAL A 159 8.08 -8.06 -18.95
C VAL A 159 8.00 -8.22 -17.44
N PHE A 160 7.41 -7.21 -16.80
CA PHE A 160 7.17 -7.18 -15.37
C PHE A 160 5.77 -7.72 -15.05
N ASP A 161 5.72 -8.79 -14.23
CA ASP A 161 4.46 -9.33 -13.72
C ASP A 161 4.21 -8.89 -12.29
N GLU A 162 2.97 -8.52 -12.02
CA GLU A 162 2.46 -8.15 -10.69
C GLU A 162 3.38 -7.14 -9.97
N LEU A 163 3.61 -5.99 -10.60
CA LEU A 163 4.45 -4.91 -10.05
C LEU A 163 4.04 -4.51 -8.62
N HIS A 164 2.75 -4.63 -8.27
CA HIS A 164 2.23 -4.31 -6.94
C HIS A 164 2.78 -5.22 -5.82
N THR A 165 3.40 -6.35 -6.15
CA THR A 165 3.98 -7.27 -5.17
C THR A 165 5.46 -7.00 -4.90
N GLN A 166 6.08 -6.04 -5.59
CA GLN A 166 7.50 -5.72 -5.38
C GLN A 166 7.74 -5.21 -3.95
N PRO A 167 8.71 -5.78 -3.23
CA PRO A 167 8.98 -5.39 -1.84
C PRO A 167 9.60 -3.98 -1.73
N ASN A 168 10.24 -3.51 -2.80
CA ASN A 168 10.84 -2.18 -2.91
C ASN A 168 11.07 -1.84 -4.40
N ARG A 169 11.61 -0.65 -4.65
CA ARG A 169 11.87 -0.16 -6.02
C ARG A 169 13.14 -0.70 -6.70
N ALA A 170 14.00 -1.44 -5.99
CA ALA A 170 15.34 -1.77 -6.48
C ALA A 170 15.36 -2.50 -7.82
N LEU A 171 14.53 -3.55 -7.99
CA LEU A 171 14.46 -4.27 -9.26
C LEU A 171 13.88 -3.39 -10.39
N TYR A 172 12.88 -2.58 -10.09
CA TYR A 172 12.31 -1.63 -11.05
C TYR A 172 13.39 -0.65 -11.54
N ASP A 173 14.13 -0.03 -10.61
CA ASP A 173 15.16 0.95 -10.94
C ASP A 173 16.29 0.33 -11.78
N VAL A 174 16.82 -0.83 -11.40
CA VAL A 174 17.87 -1.53 -12.16
C VAL A 174 17.39 -1.86 -13.58
N MET A 175 16.14 -2.26 -13.74
CA MET A 175 15.61 -2.63 -15.06
C MET A 175 15.24 -1.44 -15.93
N THR A 176 14.94 -0.27 -15.36
CA THR A 176 14.44 0.89 -16.11
C THR A 176 15.45 2.03 -16.24
N GLN A 177 16.43 2.12 -15.34
CA GLN A 177 17.41 3.20 -15.35
C GLN A 177 18.69 2.79 -16.08
N GLY A 178 18.83 3.23 -17.34
CA GLY A 178 20.02 3.05 -18.14
C GLY A 178 20.25 1.66 -18.73
N SER A 179 19.50 0.64 -18.32
CA SER A 179 19.72 -0.74 -18.75
C SER A 179 19.40 -1.00 -20.24
N GLY A 180 18.63 -0.13 -20.87
CA GLY A 180 18.26 -0.20 -22.29
C GLY A 180 18.92 0.85 -23.17
N ASP A 181 19.83 1.68 -22.68
CA ASP A 181 20.38 2.84 -23.39
C ASP A 181 21.16 2.46 -24.66
N ALA A 182 21.75 1.26 -24.69
CA ALA A 182 22.44 0.75 -25.87
C ALA A 182 21.52 0.11 -26.93
N ARG A 183 20.21 0.07 -26.68
CA ARG A 183 19.19 -0.51 -27.58
C ARG A 183 18.43 0.59 -28.32
N ALA A 184 18.15 0.34 -29.60
CA ALA A 184 17.43 1.32 -30.42
C ALA A 184 15.97 1.52 -29.96
N GLN A 185 15.31 0.43 -29.54
CA GLN A 185 13.90 0.45 -29.15
C GLN A 185 13.59 -0.48 -27.95
N PRO A 186 14.16 -0.21 -26.76
CA PRO A 186 13.87 -1.02 -25.57
C PRO A 186 12.38 -0.93 -25.20
N LEU A 187 11.85 -2.01 -24.59
CA LEU A 187 10.46 -2.08 -24.15
C LEU A 187 10.33 -2.60 -22.74
N TRP A 188 9.81 -1.81 -21.85
CA TRP A 188 9.36 -2.21 -20.50
C TRP A 188 7.86 -2.39 -20.51
N PHE A 189 7.39 -3.62 -20.35
CA PHE A 189 5.98 -3.97 -20.35
C PHE A 189 5.54 -4.42 -18.97
N PHE A 190 4.79 -3.57 -18.27
CA PHE A 190 4.27 -3.82 -16.92
C PHE A 190 2.84 -4.36 -17.01
N LEU A 191 2.61 -5.52 -16.41
CA LEU A 191 1.30 -6.11 -16.25
C LEU A 191 1.04 -6.28 -14.75
N THR A 192 0.07 -5.56 -14.21
CA THR A 192 -0.18 -5.58 -12.77
C THR A 192 -1.67 -5.52 -12.45
N THR A 193 -1.97 -5.71 -11.19
CA THR A 193 -3.27 -5.47 -10.56
C THR A 193 -3.07 -4.33 -9.56
N ALA A 194 -4.14 -3.63 -9.16
CA ALA A 194 -4.10 -2.67 -8.08
C ALA A 194 -3.52 -3.28 -6.81
N GLY A 195 -2.69 -2.53 -6.14
CA GLY A 195 -2.10 -2.90 -4.86
C GLY A 195 -2.89 -2.37 -3.67
N THR A 196 -2.26 -2.47 -2.50
CA THR A 196 -2.80 -1.99 -1.24
C THR A 196 -1.87 -0.99 -0.56
N ASP A 197 -0.60 -0.97 -0.97
CA ASP A 197 0.43 -0.07 -0.46
C ASP A 197 0.61 1.13 -1.39
N ARG A 198 0.19 2.31 -0.92
CA ARG A 198 0.29 3.58 -1.66
C ARG A 198 1.68 4.20 -1.64
N ASN A 199 2.61 3.65 -0.84
CA ASN A 199 4.01 4.06 -0.83
C ASN A 199 4.88 3.19 -1.75
N SER A 200 4.27 2.22 -2.44
CA SER A 200 4.97 1.32 -3.35
C SER A 200 5.32 1.98 -4.69
N ILE A 201 6.38 1.47 -5.33
CA ILE A 201 6.73 1.87 -6.70
C ILE A 201 5.57 1.63 -7.68
N CYS A 202 4.74 0.61 -7.45
CA CYS A 202 3.57 0.36 -8.29
C CYS A 202 2.55 1.50 -8.21
N TYR A 203 2.32 2.06 -7.02
CA TYR A 203 1.41 3.20 -6.86
C TYR A 203 1.98 4.48 -7.50
N GLU A 204 3.29 4.71 -7.40
CA GLU A 204 3.96 5.83 -8.09
C GLU A 204 3.74 5.76 -9.60
N VAL A 205 3.91 4.57 -10.20
CA VAL A 205 3.68 4.36 -11.64
C VAL A 205 2.19 4.45 -11.99
N HIS A 206 1.29 3.97 -11.12
CA HIS A 206 -0.16 4.11 -11.26
C HIS A 206 -0.57 5.59 -11.30
N GLN A 207 -0.07 6.42 -10.38
CA GLN A 207 -0.36 7.86 -10.37
C GLN A 207 0.15 8.54 -11.64
N LYS A 208 1.37 8.19 -12.09
CA LYS A 208 1.89 8.67 -13.38
C LYS A 208 0.96 8.29 -14.53
N ALA A 209 0.45 7.06 -14.54
CA ALA A 209 -0.48 6.58 -15.56
C ALA A 209 -1.80 7.38 -15.58
N LEU A 210 -2.39 7.62 -14.40
CA LEU A 210 -3.60 8.45 -14.26
C LEU A 210 -3.35 9.89 -14.69
N ASP A 211 -2.24 10.51 -14.28
CA ASP A 211 -1.88 11.88 -14.67
C ASP A 211 -1.79 12.04 -16.19
N ILE A 212 -1.26 11.02 -16.89
CA ILE A 212 -1.19 11.03 -18.36
C ILE A 212 -2.58 10.84 -18.98
N LEU A 213 -3.38 9.89 -18.48
CA LEU A 213 -4.74 9.61 -18.97
C LEU A 213 -5.66 10.83 -18.80
N GLU A 214 -5.49 11.59 -17.73
CA GLU A 214 -6.29 12.79 -17.42
C GLU A 214 -5.67 14.08 -18.01
N GLY A 215 -4.56 13.99 -18.73
CA GLY A 215 -3.92 15.13 -19.39
C GLY A 215 -3.16 16.09 -18.45
N ARG A 216 -2.94 15.70 -17.17
CA ARG A 216 -2.15 16.49 -16.23
C ARG A 216 -0.64 16.38 -16.47
N LYS A 217 -0.20 15.28 -17.11
CA LYS A 217 1.20 15.01 -17.43
C LYS A 217 1.32 14.54 -18.87
N PHE A 218 2.42 14.90 -19.52
CA PHE A 218 2.73 14.44 -20.87
C PHE A 218 4.04 13.65 -20.85
N ASP A 219 3.99 12.38 -21.27
CA ASP A 219 5.16 11.54 -21.53
C ASP A 219 4.90 10.72 -22.81
N PRO A 220 5.46 11.15 -23.95
CA PRO A 220 5.17 10.52 -25.23
C PRO A 220 5.73 9.10 -25.37
N ARG A 221 6.59 8.65 -24.44
CA ARG A 221 7.18 7.31 -24.44
C ARG A 221 6.48 6.34 -23.51
N PHE A 222 5.52 6.81 -22.74
CA PHE A 222 4.76 6.02 -21.79
C PHE A 222 3.35 5.75 -22.29
N TYR A 223 2.97 4.48 -22.39
CA TYR A 223 1.63 4.03 -22.80
C TYR A 223 0.85 3.52 -21.58
N PRO A 224 -0.09 4.29 -21.03
CA PRO A 224 -0.88 3.91 -19.87
C PRO A 224 -2.18 3.23 -20.27
N VAL A 225 -2.51 2.11 -19.60
CA VAL A 225 -3.82 1.47 -19.64
C VAL A 225 -4.21 1.08 -18.24
N VAL A 226 -5.33 1.62 -17.75
CA VAL A 226 -5.87 1.30 -16.42
C VAL A 226 -7.32 0.86 -16.56
N TYR A 227 -7.57 -0.43 -16.34
CA TYR A 227 -8.90 -1.00 -16.22
C TYR A 227 -9.21 -1.19 -14.73
N GLY A 228 -10.07 -0.38 -14.18
CA GLY A 228 -10.45 -0.42 -12.78
C GLY A 228 -11.59 0.55 -12.49
N LEU A 229 -12.08 0.50 -11.28
CA LEU A 229 -13.07 1.47 -10.81
C LEU A 229 -12.39 2.56 -9.98
N PRO A 230 -12.78 3.84 -10.11
CA PRO A 230 -12.44 4.88 -9.14
C PRO A 230 -12.84 4.47 -7.71
N GLU A 231 -12.17 5.03 -6.71
CA GLU A 231 -12.43 4.67 -5.30
C GLU A 231 -13.85 4.98 -4.83
N ASP A 232 -14.43 6.06 -5.35
CA ASP A 232 -15.76 6.58 -5.06
C ASP A 232 -16.87 5.94 -5.91
N ALA A 233 -16.52 5.11 -6.89
CA ALA A 233 -17.50 4.44 -7.72
C ALA A 233 -18.30 3.40 -6.94
N ASP A 234 -19.60 3.32 -7.21
CA ASP A 234 -20.46 2.30 -6.64
C ASP A 234 -20.05 0.90 -7.09
N TRP A 235 -19.43 0.15 -6.18
CA TRP A 235 -18.96 -1.21 -6.42
C TRP A 235 -20.09 -2.27 -6.38
N HIS A 236 -21.30 -1.88 -5.96
CA HIS A 236 -22.49 -2.74 -5.96
C HIS A 236 -23.15 -2.79 -7.34
N ASP A 237 -22.96 -1.78 -8.18
CA ASP A 237 -23.55 -1.75 -9.53
C ASP A 237 -22.80 -2.70 -10.47
N GLU A 238 -23.50 -3.75 -10.93
CA GLU A 238 -22.96 -4.74 -11.87
C GLU A 238 -22.44 -4.11 -13.18
N LYS A 239 -23.02 -2.99 -13.62
CA LYS A 239 -22.54 -2.27 -14.83
C LYS A 239 -21.09 -1.79 -14.66
N ASN A 240 -20.70 -1.43 -13.45
CA ASN A 240 -19.35 -1.01 -13.15
C ASN A 240 -18.37 -2.20 -13.20
N TRP A 241 -18.82 -3.43 -12.92
CA TRP A 241 -17.97 -4.62 -13.03
C TRP A 241 -17.50 -4.86 -14.47
N TYR A 242 -18.34 -4.58 -15.48
CA TYR A 242 -17.96 -4.66 -16.89
C TYR A 242 -16.93 -3.60 -17.27
N LYS A 243 -17.00 -2.38 -16.71
CA LYS A 243 -16.02 -1.33 -16.96
C LYS A 243 -14.62 -1.73 -16.45
N ALA A 244 -14.56 -2.37 -15.28
CA ALA A 244 -13.31 -2.83 -14.70
C ALA A 244 -12.75 -4.10 -15.38
N ASN A 245 -13.63 -4.96 -15.95
CA ASN A 245 -13.26 -6.28 -16.43
C ASN A 245 -13.50 -6.42 -17.94
N PRO A 246 -12.57 -5.99 -18.79
CA PRO A 246 -12.77 -6.04 -20.26
C PRO A 246 -12.83 -7.45 -20.85
N SER A 247 -12.49 -8.50 -20.08
CA SER A 247 -12.65 -9.90 -20.47
C SER A 247 -13.96 -10.52 -19.97
N LEU A 248 -14.81 -9.77 -19.26
CA LEU A 248 -16.08 -10.24 -18.75
C LEU A 248 -17.07 -10.51 -19.91
N GLY A 249 -17.69 -11.68 -19.90
CA GLY A 249 -18.52 -12.15 -21.01
C GLY A 249 -17.75 -12.87 -22.13
N TYR A 250 -16.41 -12.77 -22.18
CA TYR A 250 -15.57 -13.51 -23.11
C TYR A 250 -14.93 -14.74 -22.45
N THR A 251 -14.04 -14.49 -21.50
CA THR A 251 -13.28 -15.55 -20.80
C THR A 251 -13.70 -15.70 -19.35
N ILE A 252 -14.28 -14.66 -18.77
CA ILE A 252 -14.79 -14.63 -17.40
C ILE A 252 -16.32 -14.71 -17.45
N ASP A 253 -16.86 -15.67 -16.70
CA ASP A 253 -18.30 -15.82 -16.52
C ASP A 253 -18.78 -14.85 -15.43
N ILE A 254 -19.89 -14.14 -15.71
CA ILE A 254 -20.50 -13.19 -14.78
C ILE A 254 -20.93 -13.84 -13.47
N GLU A 255 -21.38 -15.10 -13.51
CA GLU A 255 -21.79 -15.81 -12.28
C GLU A 255 -20.65 -15.96 -11.30
N LYS A 256 -19.40 -16.16 -11.77
CA LYS A 256 -18.22 -16.20 -10.90
C LYS A 256 -17.91 -14.86 -10.23
N VAL A 257 -18.27 -13.76 -10.88
CA VAL A 257 -18.11 -12.43 -10.29
C VAL A 257 -19.23 -12.18 -9.27
N ARG A 258 -20.47 -12.59 -9.59
CA ARG A 258 -21.62 -12.55 -8.66
C ARG A 258 -21.37 -13.39 -7.41
N ASP A 259 -20.79 -14.59 -7.55
CA ASP A 259 -20.41 -15.42 -6.40
C ASP A 259 -19.37 -14.72 -5.52
N ALA A 260 -18.35 -14.12 -6.13
CA ALA A 260 -17.34 -13.36 -5.40
C ALA A 260 -17.93 -12.11 -4.72
N TYR A 261 -18.90 -11.44 -5.37
CA TYR A 261 -19.63 -10.31 -4.79
C TYR A 261 -20.47 -10.72 -3.58
N ARG A 262 -21.24 -11.83 -3.67
CA ARG A 262 -22.02 -12.34 -2.54
C ARG A 262 -21.13 -12.58 -1.32
N LYS A 263 -19.96 -13.18 -1.54
CA LYS A 263 -18.98 -13.38 -0.48
C LYS A 263 -18.43 -12.04 0.07
N ALA A 264 -18.23 -11.04 -0.78
CA ALA A 264 -17.75 -9.73 -0.38
C ALA A 264 -18.71 -8.98 0.58
N LEU A 265 -20.00 -9.35 0.59
CA LEU A 265 -20.97 -8.78 1.52
C LEU A 265 -20.88 -9.39 2.94
N GLU A 266 -20.17 -10.51 3.11
CA GLU A 266 -20.12 -11.22 4.39
C GLU A 266 -19.13 -10.57 5.37
N THR A 267 -17.95 -10.12 4.87
CA THR A 267 -16.93 -9.52 5.73
C THR A 267 -16.20 -8.35 5.05
N PRO A 268 -15.72 -7.36 5.82
CA PRO A 268 -14.91 -6.26 5.27
C PRO A 268 -13.63 -6.75 4.55
N ALA A 269 -13.05 -7.86 4.99
CA ALA A 269 -11.87 -8.45 4.34
C ALA A 269 -12.21 -9.02 2.95
N ASP A 270 -13.35 -9.68 2.81
CA ASP A 270 -13.82 -10.20 1.53
C ASP A 270 -14.25 -9.06 0.59
N GLU A 271 -14.86 -7.97 1.11
CA GLU A 271 -15.14 -6.73 0.36
C GLU A 271 -13.84 -6.17 -0.24
N MET A 272 -12.84 -5.94 0.61
CA MET A 272 -11.54 -5.41 0.15
C MET A 272 -10.91 -6.30 -0.93
N MET A 273 -10.94 -7.62 -0.73
CA MET A 273 -10.41 -8.58 -1.70
C MET A 273 -11.18 -8.54 -3.03
N PHE A 274 -12.50 -8.41 -2.99
CA PHE A 274 -13.33 -8.26 -4.19
C PHE A 274 -13.01 -6.97 -4.92
N ARG A 275 -13.00 -5.84 -4.22
CA ARG A 275 -12.71 -4.51 -4.77
C ARG A 275 -11.31 -4.47 -5.39
N GLN A 276 -10.29 -4.97 -4.69
CA GLN A 276 -8.92 -5.02 -5.22
C GLN A 276 -8.80 -5.97 -6.41
N LEU A 277 -9.20 -7.23 -6.26
CA LEU A 277 -8.84 -8.28 -7.22
C LEU A 277 -9.81 -8.40 -8.40
N ARG A 278 -11.10 -8.01 -8.20
CA ARG A 278 -12.14 -8.07 -9.22
C ARG A 278 -12.46 -6.73 -9.85
N LEU A 279 -12.31 -5.64 -9.11
CA LEU A 279 -12.62 -4.29 -9.60
C LEU A 279 -11.39 -3.42 -9.78
N ASN A 280 -10.21 -3.95 -9.42
CA ASN A 280 -8.93 -3.27 -9.58
C ASN A 280 -8.90 -1.89 -8.91
N GLN A 281 -9.54 -1.78 -7.75
CA GLN A 281 -9.49 -0.58 -6.93
C GLN A 281 -8.27 -0.63 -6.01
N TRP A 282 -7.58 0.49 -5.88
CA TRP A 282 -6.57 0.66 -4.86
C TRP A 282 -7.24 0.81 -3.50
N VAL A 283 -7.32 -0.30 -2.78
CA VAL A 283 -7.89 -0.34 -1.43
C VAL A 283 -6.77 -0.18 -0.40
N LYS A 284 -7.01 0.62 0.62
CA LYS A 284 -6.07 0.68 1.75
C LYS A 284 -6.01 -0.70 2.42
N ASN A 285 -4.80 -1.23 2.64
CA ASN A 285 -4.59 -2.52 3.29
C ASN A 285 -4.80 -2.41 4.81
N SER A 286 -5.95 -1.92 5.20
CA SER A 286 -6.34 -1.98 6.57
C SER A 286 -7.66 -2.74 6.65
N VAL A 287 -7.61 -3.93 7.22
CA VAL A 287 -8.69 -4.29 8.11
C VAL A 287 -8.69 -3.14 9.11
N ARG A 288 -9.48 -2.08 8.83
CA ARG A 288 -9.57 -0.93 9.73
C ARG A 288 -9.86 -1.48 11.10
N TRP A 289 -8.92 -1.30 11.99
CA TRP A 289 -9.16 -1.64 13.38
C TRP A 289 -10.35 -0.85 13.90
N MET A 290 -10.35 0.48 13.68
CA MET A 290 -11.40 1.36 14.16
C MET A 290 -12.53 1.51 13.12
N ARG A 291 -13.75 1.26 13.52
CA ARG A 291 -14.95 1.62 12.76
C ARG A 291 -15.15 3.13 12.82
N MET A 292 -14.79 3.83 11.74
CA MET A 292 -14.79 5.29 11.71
C MET A 292 -16.19 5.89 11.84
N ASP A 293 -17.25 5.20 11.41
CA ASP A 293 -18.63 5.58 11.68
C ASP A 293 -18.95 5.62 13.18
N LYS A 294 -18.39 4.70 13.97
CA LYS A 294 -18.56 4.65 15.43
C LYS A 294 -17.66 5.65 16.14
N TRP A 295 -16.43 5.83 15.65
CA TRP A 295 -15.52 6.86 16.12
C TRP A 295 -16.15 8.25 15.93
N ASP A 296 -16.62 8.57 14.74
CA ASP A 296 -17.25 9.86 14.42
C ASP A 296 -18.53 10.12 15.24
N ALA A 297 -19.25 9.05 15.62
CA ALA A 297 -20.41 9.15 16.52
C ALA A 297 -20.03 9.49 17.99
N CYS A 298 -18.75 9.38 18.37
CA CYS A 298 -18.23 9.80 19.67
C CYS A 298 -17.84 11.30 19.71
N LYS A 299 -18.00 12.02 18.59
CA LYS A 299 -17.69 13.45 18.52
C LYS A 299 -18.70 14.29 19.30
N GLY A 300 -18.21 15.29 20.03
CA GLY A 300 -19.03 16.29 20.71
C GLY A 300 -18.22 17.52 21.11
N GLU A 301 -18.85 18.48 21.72
CA GLU A 301 -18.19 19.68 22.21
C GLU A 301 -17.46 19.41 23.53
N ILE A 302 -16.20 19.87 23.61
CA ILE A 302 -15.37 19.79 24.81
C ILE A 302 -15.08 21.22 25.28
N ASP A 303 -15.48 21.52 26.50
CA ASP A 303 -15.18 22.78 27.17
C ASP A 303 -13.92 22.60 28.03
N LEU A 304 -12.77 23.04 27.52
CA LEU A 304 -11.48 22.90 28.23
C LEU A 304 -11.42 23.65 29.55
N GLU A 305 -12.18 24.74 29.70
CA GLU A 305 -12.23 25.50 30.97
C GLU A 305 -12.88 24.68 32.10
N LYS A 306 -13.86 23.85 31.77
CA LYS A 306 -14.46 22.91 32.73
C LYS A 306 -13.56 21.75 33.14
N LEU A 307 -12.54 21.49 32.34
CA LEU A 307 -11.57 20.44 32.66
C LEU A 307 -10.39 20.94 33.48
N ARG A 308 -10.28 22.23 33.76
CA ARG A 308 -9.20 22.80 34.58
C ARG A 308 -9.18 22.18 35.98
N GLY A 309 -7.98 21.70 36.37
CA GLY A 309 -7.78 21.05 37.68
C GLY A 309 -8.41 19.67 37.81
N ARG A 310 -9.09 19.17 36.76
CA ARG A 310 -9.66 17.83 36.74
C ARG A 310 -8.56 16.76 36.55
N PRO A 311 -8.58 15.66 37.31
CA PRO A 311 -7.63 14.57 37.16
C PRO A 311 -7.66 13.99 35.77
N CYS A 312 -6.46 13.82 35.17
CA CYS A 312 -6.30 13.17 33.87
C CYS A 312 -5.00 12.37 33.78
N TYR A 313 -4.90 11.57 32.75
CA TYR A 313 -3.77 10.73 32.43
C TYR A 313 -3.29 11.02 31.02
N ALA A 314 -1.98 11.02 30.82
CA ALA A 314 -1.41 11.34 29.54
C ALA A 314 -0.64 10.18 28.91
N GLY A 315 -0.56 10.20 27.58
CA GLY A 315 0.35 9.38 26.81
C GLY A 315 1.21 10.26 25.91
N LEU A 316 2.52 10.01 25.91
CA LEU A 316 3.49 10.73 25.10
C LEU A 316 4.19 9.74 24.17
N ASP A 317 4.01 9.93 22.87
CA ASP A 317 4.71 9.18 21.84
C ASP A 317 5.63 10.12 21.06
N LEU A 318 6.93 10.02 21.36
CA LEU A 318 7.97 10.87 20.80
C LEU A 318 8.49 10.30 19.48
N SER A 319 8.61 11.14 18.48
CA SER A 319 9.32 10.80 17.26
C SER A 319 10.85 10.89 17.47
N SER A 320 11.62 10.03 16.81
CA SER A 320 13.09 10.01 16.97
C SER A 320 13.82 11.12 16.20
N THR A 321 13.22 11.70 15.15
CA THR A 321 13.85 12.74 14.32
C THR A 321 12.85 13.71 13.70
N SER A 322 12.14 13.30 12.70
CA SER A 322 11.32 14.18 11.86
C SER A 322 9.85 13.78 11.81
N ASP A 323 9.42 12.80 12.61
CA ASP A 323 8.07 12.28 12.60
C ASP A 323 7.11 13.08 13.50
N LEU A 324 5.82 12.76 13.41
CA LEU A 324 4.77 13.35 14.24
C LEU A 324 5.01 12.98 15.71
N THR A 325 5.08 13.97 16.58
CA THR A 325 5.08 13.77 18.04
C THR A 325 3.66 13.99 18.56
N ALA A 326 3.19 13.12 19.44
CA ALA A 326 1.84 13.16 19.97
C ALA A 326 1.82 13.13 21.51
N PHE A 327 1.02 14.00 22.10
CA PHE A 327 0.68 13.99 23.52
C PHE A 327 -0.84 13.99 23.64
N VAL A 328 -1.41 12.99 24.30
CA VAL A 328 -2.84 12.83 24.42
C VAL A 328 -3.25 12.75 25.88
N LEU A 329 -4.18 13.64 26.28
CA LEU A 329 -4.80 13.63 27.60
C LEU A 329 -6.09 12.81 27.56
N VAL A 330 -6.31 12.00 28.58
CA VAL A 330 -7.54 11.23 28.81
C VAL A 330 -8.07 11.57 30.20
N PHE A 331 -9.25 12.15 30.25
CA PHE A 331 -9.96 12.46 31.50
C PHE A 331 -10.98 11.35 31.76
N PRO A 332 -10.86 10.61 32.86
CA PRO A 332 -11.86 9.62 33.23
C PRO A 332 -13.17 10.27 33.66
N PRO A 333 -14.30 9.54 33.63
CA PRO A 333 -15.57 10.01 34.18
C PRO A 333 -15.46 10.25 35.69
N GLU A 334 -16.04 11.35 36.19
CA GLU A 334 -16.17 11.63 37.61
C GLU A 334 -17.52 11.16 38.16
N ASP A 335 -18.55 11.15 37.30
CA ASP A 335 -19.90 10.75 37.64
C ASP A 335 -20.37 9.55 36.83
N GLU A 336 -21.34 8.80 37.35
CA GLU A 336 -21.96 7.67 36.64
C GLU A 336 -22.68 8.17 35.36
N GLY A 337 -22.31 7.58 34.23
CA GLY A 337 -22.85 7.95 32.91
C GLY A 337 -22.06 9.04 32.17
N GLU A 338 -21.04 9.64 32.76
CA GLU A 338 -20.11 10.51 32.07
C GLU A 338 -19.17 9.70 31.14
N LYS A 339 -18.61 10.34 30.12
CA LYS A 339 -17.73 9.72 29.14
C LYS A 339 -16.27 10.03 29.43
N TYR A 340 -15.37 9.15 28.98
CA TYR A 340 -13.95 9.46 28.91
C TYR A 340 -13.72 10.58 27.88
N ILE A 341 -13.08 11.69 28.27
CA ILE A 341 -12.81 12.81 27.39
C ILE A 341 -11.37 12.74 26.90
N VAL A 342 -11.18 12.93 25.59
CA VAL A 342 -9.88 12.81 24.92
C VAL A 342 -9.49 14.13 24.28
N VAL A 343 -8.30 14.64 24.64
CA VAL A 343 -7.75 15.91 24.14
C VAL A 343 -6.33 15.67 23.61
N PRO A 344 -6.11 15.72 22.29
CA PRO A 344 -4.80 15.46 21.69
C PRO A 344 -4.03 16.75 21.38
N TYR A 345 -2.70 16.66 21.41
CA TYR A 345 -1.75 17.68 20.97
C TYR A 345 -0.70 17.04 20.06
N PHE A 346 -0.30 17.77 19.00
CA PHE A 346 0.64 17.26 18.01
C PHE A 346 1.69 18.30 17.64
N TRP A 347 2.92 17.84 17.33
CA TRP A 347 4.03 18.66 16.84
C TRP A 347 4.67 18.05 15.60
N LEU A 348 5.11 18.93 14.69
CA LEU A 348 5.81 18.55 13.46
C LEU A 348 6.86 19.64 13.12
N PRO A 349 8.08 19.25 12.64
CA PRO A 349 9.07 20.20 12.15
C PRO A 349 8.60 20.94 10.90
N GLU A 350 8.78 22.27 10.86
CA GLU A 350 8.29 23.12 9.78
C GLU A 350 8.93 22.83 8.44
N GLU A 351 10.26 22.64 8.39
CA GLU A 351 10.98 22.42 7.15
C GLU A 351 10.62 21.07 6.48
N GLN A 352 10.18 20.10 7.24
CA GLN A 352 9.72 18.80 6.73
C GLN A 352 8.29 18.81 6.16
N MET A 353 7.47 19.82 6.48
CA MET A 353 6.05 19.84 6.11
C MET A 353 5.82 19.73 4.60
N ASN A 354 6.48 20.57 3.79
CA ASN A 354 6.31 20.59 2.34
C ASN A 354 6.77 19.29 1.65
N LEU A 355 7.84 18.68 2.16
CA LEU A 355 8.31 17.39 1.67
C LEU A 355 7.30 16.28 1.98
N ARG A 356 6.70 16.32 3.17
CA ARG A 356 5.71 15.34 3.63
C ARG A 356 4.37 15.47 2.90
N VAL A 357 3.86 16.68 2.69
CA VAL A 357 2.63 16.90 1.90
C VAL A 357 2.77 16.23 0.52
N ARG A 358 3.95 16.37 -0.11
CA ARG A 358 4.21 15.76 -1.43
C ARG A 358 4.43 14.24 -1.37
N ARG A 359 5.09 13.74 -0.33
CA ARG A 359 5.43 12.32 -0.19
C ARG A 359 4.26 11.50 0.31
N ASP A 360 3.62 11.98 1.38
CA ASP A 360 2.61 11.21 2.14
C ASP A 360 1.18 11.50 1.63
N HIS A 361 1.00 12.52 0.75
CA HIS A 361 -0.30 12.99 0.25
C HIS A 361 -1.30 13.33 1.37
N VAL A 362 -0.79 13.81 2.50
CA VAL A 362 -1.54 14.20 3.71
C VAL A 362 -1.59 15.72 3.79
N PRO A 363 -2.75 16.33 4.11
CA PRO A 363 -2.91 17.79 4.14
C PRO A 363 -2.31 18.42 5.41
N TYR A 364 -1.02 18.17 5.69
CA TYR A 364 -0.33 18.75 6.85
C TYR A 364 -0.36 20.30 6.84
N ASP A 365 -0.33 20.89 5.64
CA ASP A 365 -0.44 22.33 5.41
C ASP A 365 -1.77 22.91 5.90
N GLN A 366 -2.86 22.15 5.81
CA GLN A 366 -4.17 22.55 6.32
C GLN A 366 -4.31 22.39 7.85
N TRP A 367 -3.47 21.55 8.45
CA TRP A 367 -3.46 21.25 9.88
C TRP A 367 -2.46 22.11 10.65
N ALA A 368 -1.43 22.60 9.97
CA ALA A 368 -0.36 23.40 10.56
C ALA A 368 -0.89 24.67 11.23
N GLY A 369 -0.39 24.96 12.42
CA GLY A 369 -0.77 26.12 13.23
C GLY A 369 -2.16 26.08 13.85
N LYS A 370 -3.02 25.13 13.45
CA LYS A 370 -4.36 24.95 14.00
C LYS A 370 -4.53 23.67 14.81
N TYR A 371 -4.05 22.56 14.26
CA TYR A 371 -4.18 21.22 14.82
C TYR A 371 -2.82 20.55 15.09
N ILE A 372 -1.77 21.08 14.48
CA ILE A 372 -0.38 20.66 14.69
C ILE A 372 0.41 21.91 15.02
N GLU A 373 1.07 21.94 16.17
CA GLU A 373 2.03 22.98 16.50
C GLU A 373 3.31 22.74 15.71
N MET A 374 3.75 23.75 14.97
CA MET A 374 4.97 23.66 14.16
C MET A 374 6.18 24.02 15.02
N THR A 375 7.25 23.25 14.88
CA THR A 375 8.55 23.54 15.53
C THR A 375 9.57 23.98 14.50
N GLU A 376 10.47 24.90 14.85
CA GLU A 376 11.51 25.38 13.96
C GLU A 376 12.51 24.27 13.61
N GLY A 377 13.00 24.27 12.36
CA GLY A 377 14.05 23.37 11.85
C GLY A 377 13.56 22.04 11.27
N ASP A 378 14.51 21.14 11.04
CA ASP A 378 14.32 19.82 10.41
C ASP A 378 13.87 18.71 11.38
N VAL A 379 14.04 18.93 12.68
CA VAL A 379 13.71 17.98 13.76
C VAL A 379 12.76 18.61 14.77
N VAL A 380 11.98 17.80 15.46
CA VAL A 380 11.06 18.30 16.49
C VAL A 380 11.86 19.00 17.60
N ASP A 381 11.51 20.25 17.90
CA ASP A 381 12.08 20.97 19.04
C ASP A 381 11.45 20.46 20.35
N TYR A 382 12.19 19.62 21.04
CA TYR A 382 11.76 19.05 22.31
C TYR A 382 11.64 20.10 23.44
N ILE A 383 12.29 21.27 23.32
CA ILE A 383 12.14 22.35 24.31
C ILE A 383 10.73 22.93 24.21
N ALA A 384 10.26 23.20 22.99
CA ALA A 384 8.90 23.68 22.75
C ALA A 384 7.85 22.66 23.22
N VAL A 385 8.06 21.36 22.92
CA VAL A 385 7.17 20.27 23.37
C VAL A 385 7.15 20.19 24.91
N LYS A 386 8.31 20.21 25.57
CA LYS A 386 8.43 20.20 27.03
C LYS A 386 7.67 21.37 27.65
N GLN A 387 7.90 22.60 27.16
CA GLN A 387 7.24 23.79 27.69
C GLN A 387 5.72 23.69 27.59
N LYS A 388 5.21 23.19 26.47
CA LYS A 388 3.77 22.98 26.30
C LYS A 388 3.22 21.94 27.28
N ILE A 389 3.93 20.82 27.46
CA ILE A 389 3.52 19.78 28.42
C ILE A 389 3.47 20.36 29.83
N LEU A 390 4.47 21.13 30.27
CA LEU A 390 4.47 21.80 31.58
C LEU A 390 3.28 22.74 31.74
N ASN A 391 2.99 23.57 30.74
CA ASN A 391 1.83 24.48 30.76
C ASN A 391 0.49 23.73 30.84
N LEU A 392 0.41 22.54 30.20
CA LEU A 392 -0.78 21.69 30.29
C LEU A 392 -0.93 21.05 31.69
N CYS A 393 0.20 20.66 32.33
CA CYS A 393 0.21 20.13 33.68
C CYS A 393 -0.11 21.21 34.75
N GLU A 394 0.09 22.49 34.44
CA GLU A 394 -0.39 23.60 35.28
C GLU A 394 -1.91 23.84 35.15
N GLN A 395 -2.48 23.52 33.99
CA GLN A 395 -3.90 23.72 33.70
C GLN A 395 -4.76 22.55 34.19
N PHE A 396 -4.24 21.32 34.02
CA PHE A 396 -4.95 20.07 34.32
C PHE A 396 -4.19 19.28 35.37
N ASP A 397 -4.89 18.53 36.20
CA ASP A 397 -4.28 17.64 37.19
C ASP A 397 -3.80 16.34 36.53
N VAL A 398 -2.64 16.42 35.82
CA VAL A 398 -2.04 15.29 35.12
C VAL A 398 -1.38 14.34 36.14
N ARG A 399 -2.04 13.23 36.47
CA ARG A 399 -1.59 12.26 37.48
C ARG A 399 -0.40 11.45 37.03
N GLU A 400 -0.41 11.00 35.76
CA GLU A 400 0.63 10.17 35.19
C GLU A 400 0.78 10.45 33.71
N ILE A 401 2.01 10.35 33.19
CA ILE A 401 2.34 10.43 31.77
C ILE A 401 2.98 9.11 31.37
N ALA A 402 2.28 8.31 30.56
CA ALA A 402 2.83 7.10 29.97
C ALA A 402 3.78 7.47 28.82
N VAL A 403 5.01 6.93 28.87
CA VAL A 403 6.06 7.15 27.85
C VAL A 403 6.61 5.81 27.39
N ASP A 404 6.99 5.70 26.11
CA ASP A 404 7.62 4.47 25.61
C ASP A 404 8.91 4.19 26.37
N ARG A 405 9.04 2.96 26.87
CA ARG A 405 10.22 2.53 27.64
C ARG A 405 11.54 2.61 26.88
N TRP A 406 11.50 2.55 25.55
CA TRP A 406 12.68 2.59 24.67
C TRP A 406 13.07 4.00 24.25
N ASN A 407 12.19 4.98 24.40
CA ASN A 407 12.42 6.39 24.11
C ASN A 407 12.75 7.21 25.39
N ALA A 408 13.60 6.67 26.26
CA ALA A 408 14.14 7.40 27.40
C ALA A 408 15.09 8.52 26.93
N THR A 409 14.50 9.56 26.38
CA THR A 409 15.22 10.76 25.89
C THR A 409 15.59 11.67 27.07
N MET A 410 16.52 12.58 26.84
CA MET A 410 16.86 13.64 27.80
C MET A 410 15.61 14.42 28.24
N MET A 411 14.69 14.68 27.31
CA MET A 411 13.41 15.34 27.60
C MET A 411 12.54 14.59 28.64
N VAL A 412 12.49 13.26 28.56
CA VAL A 412 11.75 12.44 29.54
C VAL A 412 12.37 12.59 30.95
N GLN A 413 13.71 12.60 31.02
CA GLN A 413 14.40 12.84 32.29
C GLN A 413 14.14 14.26 32.83
N GLU A 414 14.21 15.26 31.97
CA GLU A 414 13.94 16.63 32.34
C GLU A 414 12.49 16.86 32.84
N LEU A 415 11.48 16.20 32.24
CA LEU A 415 10.10 16.25 32.72
C LEU A 415 9.97 15.57 34.11
N ALA A 416 10.71 14.50 34.35
CA ALA A 416 10.76 13.86 35.68
C ALA A 416 11.42 14.75 36.72
N ASP A 417 12.48 15.47 36.36
CA ASP A 417 13.19 16.42 37.22
C ASP A 417 12.30 17.62 37.59
N GLU A 418 11.33 18.00 36.74
CA GLU A 418 10.26 19.00 37.04
C GLU A 418 9.15 18.43 37.95
N GLY A 419 9.27 17.19 38.40
CA GLY A 419 8.36 16.56 39.36
C GLY A 419 7.15 15.86 38.74
N LEU A 420 7.11 15.68 37.41
CA LEU A 420 6.02 14.96 36.74
C LEU A 420 6.17 13.44 36.91
N ASN A 421 5.07 12.75 37.12
CA ASN A 421 5.03 11.30 37.29
C ASN A 421 5.07 10.58 35.93
N LEU A 422 6.24 10.18 35.46
CA LEU A 422 6.46 9.49 34.20
C LEU A 422 6.43 7.98 34.37
N VAL A 423 5.53 7.31 33.67
CA VAL A 423 5.35 5.86 33.72
C VAL A 423 5.89 5.22 32.46
N ARG A 424 6.89 4.35 32.57
CA ARG A 424 7.43 3.61 31.43
C ARG A 424 6.42 2.58 30.95
N PHE A 425 5.97 2.71 29.71
CA PHE A 425 4.97 1.86 29.09
C PHE A 425 5.59 1.04 27.96
N GLY A 426 5.27 -0.24 27.88
CA GLY A 426 5.75 -1.12 26.81
C GLY A 426 4.79 -1.14 25.62
N GLN A 427 5.29 -0.93 24.40
CA GLN A 427 4.48 -1.05 23.18
C GLN A 427 4.35 -2.52 22.69
N GLY A 428 4.58 -3.49 23.56
CA GLY A 428 4.36 -4.93 23.32
C GLY A 428 2.92 -5.38 23.58
N TYR A 429 2.61 -6.62 23.21
CA TYR A 429 1.27 -7.19 23.41
C TYR A 429 0.80 -7.17 24.86
N ARG A 430 1.71 -7.36 25.81
CA ARG A 430 1.38 -7.41 27.24
C ARG A 430 0.73 -6.13 27.73
N ASP A 431 1.33 -4.98 27.41
CA ASP A 431 0.92 -3.69 27.93
C ASP A 431 -0.14 -3.03 27.04
N MET A 432 -0.05 -3.22 25.70
CA MET A 432 -0.96 -2.61 24.73
C MET A 432 -2.29 -3.35 24.58
N SER A 433 -2.35 -4.68 24.79
CA SER A 433 -3.54 -5.45 24.42
C SER A 433 -4.79 -5.09 25.25
N PRO A 434 -4.74 -4.99 26.58
CA PRO A 434 -5.93 -4.64 27.35
C PRO A 434 -6.52 -3.28 26.94
N PRO A 435 -5.75 -2.17 26.91
CA PRO A 435 -6.30 -0.86 26.57
C PRO A 435 -6.70 -0.74 25.08
N THR A 436 -6.06 -1.47 24.16
CA THR A 436 -6.46 -1.51 22.74
C THR A 436 -7.85 -2.12 22.56
N LYS A 437 -8.12 -3.23 23.24
CA LYS A 437 -9.44 -3.88 23.22
C LYS A 437 -10.50 -3.03 23.90
N GLU A 438 -10.13 -2.42 25.02
CA GLU A 438 -11.03 -1.57 25.79
C GLU A 438 -11.41 -0.31 25.03
N LEU A 439 -10.47 0.34 24.34
CA LEU A 439 -10.76 1.49 23.47
C LEU A 439 -11.81 1.14 22.41
N MET A 440 -11.67 0.00 21.74
CA MET A 440 -12.66 -0.46 20.77
C MET A 440 -14.04 -0.66 21.43
N ARG A 441 -14.10 -1.29 22.61
CA ARG A 441 -15.34 -1.48 23.35
C ARG A 441 -16.01 -0.14 23.70
N MET A 442 -15.22 0.82 24.19
CA MET A 442 -15.70 2.14 24.56
C MET A 442 -16.24 2.93 23.36
N VAL A 443 -15.55 2.87 22.22
CA VAL A 443 -16.02 3.51 20.98
C VAL A 443 -17.35 2.89 20.51
N LEU A 444 -17.46 1.56 20.51
CA LEU A 444 -18.69 0.88 20.13
C LEU A 444 -19.88 1.23 21.03
N ARG A 445 -19.63 1.49 22.31
CA ARG A 445 -20.63 1.90 23.31
C ARG A 445 -20.82 3.41 23.41
N GLN A 446 -20.03 4.19 22.66
CA GLN A 446 -20.03 5.67 22.74
C GLN A 446 -19.70 6.20 24.16
N GLU A 447 -18.84 5.51 24.88
CA GLU A 447 -18.35 5.88 26.21
C GLU A 447 -17.14 6.84 26.14
N ILE A 448 -16.72 7.26 24.95
CA ILE A 448 -15.67 8.23 24.68
C ILE A 448 -16.28 9.49 24.10
N LEU A 449 -15.67 10.64 24.43
CA LEU A 449 -15.96 11.94 23.86
C LEU A 449 -14.66 12.56 23.33
N HIS A 450 -14.66 13.00 22.09
CA HIS A 450 -13.60 13.80 21.46
C HIS A 450 -14.20 14.94 20.64
N ASP A 451 -13.44 16.02 20.39
CA ASP A 451 -13.89 17.19 19.63
C ASP A 451 -13.95 16.99 18.10
N GLY A 452 -13.50 15.83 17.62
CA GLY A 452 -13.35 15.55 16.19
C GLY A 452 -12.02 16.05 15.61
N HIS A 453 -10.98 16.15 16.43
CA HIS A 453 -9.64 16.57 16.02
C HIS A 453 -9.16 15.80 14.77
N PRO A 454 -8.89 16.48 13.62
CA PRO A 454 -8.70 15.81 12.34
C PRO A 454 -7.43 14.95 12.31
N VAL A 455 -6.36 15.34 13.01
CA VAL A 455 -5.11 14.57 13.06
C VAL A 455 -5.31 13.30 13.88
N LEU A 456 -5.98 13.35 15.04
CA LEU A 456 -6.29 12.16 15.82
C LEU A 456 -7.22 11.22 15.04
N ARG A 457 -8.25 11.78 14.39
CA ARG A 457 -9.15 11.00 13.52
C ARG A 457 -8.40 10.28 12.43
N TRP A 458 -7.46 10.97 11.76
CA TRP A 458 -6.61 10.39 10.74
C TRP A 458 -5.69 9.29 11.30
N ASN A 459 -5.10 9.49 12.49
CA ASN A 459 -4.31 8.46 13.17
C ASN A 459 -5.13 7.21 13.49
N MET A 460 -6.38 7.38 13.93
CA MET A 460 -7.29 6.25 14.21
C MET A 460 -7.70 5.51 12.94
N ASP A 461 -7.92 6.21 11.82
CA ASP A 461 -8.25 5.62 10.51
C ASP A 461 -7.06 4.83 9.92
N ASN A 462 -5.83 5.23 10.22
CA ASN A 462 -4.61 4.56 9.76
C ASN A 462 -4.18 3.38 10.63
N ALA A 463 -4.69 3.28 11.86
CA ALA A 463 -4.21 2.30 12.82
C ALA A 463 -4.52 0.86 12.36
N TYR A 464 -3.45 0.08 12.18
CA TYR A 464 -3.53 -1.37 11.99
C TYR A 464 -3.27 -2.07 13.33
N VAL A 465 -4.15 -2.99 13.70
CA VAL A 465 -3.97 -3.80 14.90
C VAL A 465 -3.56 -5.22 14.53
N ARG A 466 -2.41 -5.60 15.03
CA ARG A 466 -1.92 -6.96 14.91
C ARG A 466 -2.44 -7.80 16.07
N THR A 467 -2.97 -8.99 15.75
CA THR A 467 -3.43 -9.98 16.75
C THR A 467 -2.46 -11.17 16.76
N ASP A 468 -2.03 -11.60 17.93
CA ASP A 468 -1.22 -12.80 18.11
C ASP A 468 -2.12 -14.08 18.18
N PRO A 469 -1.53 -15.29 18.13
CA PRO A 469 -2.32 -16.53 18.22
C PRO A 469 -3.12 -16.70 19.53
N ALA A 470 -2.75 -15.99 20.59
CA ALA A 470 -3.47 -15.98 21.87
C ALA A 470 -4.60 -14.93 21.90
N GLY A 471 -4.79 -14.18 20.80
CA GLY A 471 -5.81 -13.16 20.69
C GLY A 471 -5.44 -11.82 21.32
N ASN A 472 -4.16 -11.60 21.69
CA ASN A 472 -3.69 -10.31 22.16
C ASN A 472 -3.55 -9.34 20.99
N GLN A 473 -3.87 -8.06 21.21
CA GLN A 473 -3.91 -7.02 20.20
C GLN A 473 -2.95 -5.89 20.51
N LYS A 474 -2.29 -5.35 19.50
CA LYS A 474 -1.52 -4.10 19.61
C LYS A 474 -1.54 -3.32 18.31
N ILE A 475 -1.44 -2.00 18.38
CA ILE A 475 -1.20 -1.16 17.21
C ILE A 475 0.19 -1.49 16.66
N ASP A 476 0.26 -1.76 15.35
CA ASP A 476 1.50 -2.09 14.63
C ASP A 476 1.87 -0.89 13.74
N LYS A 477 2.85 -0.10 14.18
CA LYS A 477 3.32 1.10 13.46
C LYS A 477 3.88 0.77 12.07
N GLU A 478 4.52 -0.40 11.89
CA GLU A 478 5.13 -0.80 10.61
C GLU A 478 4.09 -1.18 9.56
N LYS A 479 2.95 -1.75 10.00
CA LYS A 479 1.87 -2.19 9.12
C LYS A 479 0.74 -1.18 9.00
N SER A 480 0.75 -0.13 9.80
CA SER A 480 -0.20 0.99 9.68
C SER A 480 0.02 1.73 8.37
N THR A 481 -1.06 2.19 7.76
CA THR A 481 -1.02 2.81 6.42
C THR A 481 -0.20 4.10 6.41
N GLU A 482 -0.31 4.88 7.50
CA GLU A 482 0.38 6.14 7.75
C GLU A 482 0.66 6.28 9.26
N LYS A 483 0.92 7.51 9.73
CA LYS A 483 1.25 7.80 11.13
C LYS A 483 0.10 7.46 12.07
N VAL A 484 0.45 6.89 13.23
CA VAL A 484 -0.48 6.43 14.25
C VAL A 484 -0.06 6.85 15.67
N ASP A 485 0.85 7.80 15.77
CA ASP A 485 1.48 8.22 17.03
C ASP A 485 0.43 8.73 18.04
N GLY A 486 -0.57 9.48 17.57
CA GLY A 486 -1.70 9.91 18.40
C GLY A 486 -2.59 8.76 18.88
N ALA A 487 -2.80 7.74 18.05
CA ALA A 487 -3.55 6.55 18.46
C ALA A 487 -2.78 5.73 19.51
N VAL A 488 -1.46 5.61 19.35
CA VAL A 488 -0.58 4.94 20.35
C VAL A 488 -0.56 5.73 21.66
N ALA A 489 -0.36 7.05 21.60
CA ALA A 489 -0.38 7.92 22.78
C ALA A 489 -1.74 7.84 23.50
N MET A 490 -2.85 7.83 22.77
CA MET A 490 -4.18 7.69 23.34
C MET A 490 -4.36 6.35 24.05
N VAL A 491 -3.93 5.23 23.46
CA VAL A 491 -4.00 3.90 24.09
C VAL A 491 -3.15 3.85 25.36
N MET A 492 -1.96 4.46 25.36
CA MET A 492 -1.11 4.54 26.55
C MET A 492 -1.76 5.37 27.67
N ALA A 493 -2.34 6.55 27.34
CA ALA A 493 -3.07 7.37 28.29
C ALA A 493 -4.28 6.65 28.88
N LEU A 494 -5.08 6.01 28.02
CA LEU A 494 -6.25 5.23 28.43
C LEU A 494 -5.88 4.09 29.37
N ALA A 495 -4.77 3.40 29.11
CA ALA A 495 -4.27 2.34 30.00
C ALA A 495 -4.05 2.85 31.43
N ARG A 496 -3.49 4.07 31.57
CA ARG A 496 -3.26 4.66 32.90
C ARG A 496 -4.56 5.13 33.54
N ALA A 497 -5.44 5.73 32.74
CA ALA A 497 -6.76 6.14 33.22
C ALA A 497 -7.56 4.95 33.78
N ILE A 498 -7.63 3.83 33.05
CA ILE A 498 -8.37 2.65 33.48
C ILE A 498 -7.74 2.02 34.73
N ALA A 499 -6.41 1.94 34.80
CA ALA A 499 -5.72 1.32 35.93
C ALA A 499 -5.93 2.07 37.25
N ASN A 500 -6.24 3.38 37.21
CA ASN A 500 -6.36 4.23 38.38
C ASN A 500 -7.82 4.61 38.74
N VAL A 501 -8.80 4.39 37.84
CA VAL A 501 -10.24 4.61 38.10
C VAL A 501 -10.89 3.41 38.81
N GLY A 502 -10.38 2.19 38.57
CA GLY A 502 -10.73 1.04 39.40
C GLY A 502 -9.89 1.07 40.68
N GLY A 503 -10.44 1.47 41.79
CA GLY A 503 -9.79 1.22 43.09
C GLY A 503 -9.29 -0.23 43.13
N SER A 504 -8.04 -0.44 43.57
CA SER A 504 -7.43 -1.75 43.63
C SER A 504 -8.42 -2.73 44.29
N VAL A 505 -8.76 -3.82 43.62
CA VAL A 505 -9.54 -4.94 44.19
C VAL A 505 -8.84 -5.51 45.45
N TYR A 506 -7.61 -5.03 45.72
CA TYR A 506 -6.79 -5.37 46.90
C TYR A 506 -6.91 -4.38 48.06
N ASP A 507 -7.66 -3.27 47.89
CA ASP A 507 -7.94 -2.31 48.97
C ASP A 507 -9.25 -2.61 49.71
N ASP A 508 -10.00 -3.62 49.30
CA ASP A 508 -11.12 -4.15 50.09
C ASP A 508 -10.59 -5.11 51.16
N ASP A 509 -10.57 -4.66 52.40
CA ASP A 509 -10.21 -5.41 53.63
C ASP A 509 -11.07 -6.66 53.87
N GLU A 510 -11.99 -7.05 53.00
CA GLU A 510 -12.88 -8.21 53.16
C GLU A 510 -12.45 -9.50 52.43
N HIS A 511 -11.38 -9.49 51.65
CA HIS A 511 -10.88 -10.73 51.03
C HIS A 511 -9.55 -11.19 51.62
N GLY A 512 -9.67 -11.89 52.76
CA GLY A 512 -8.57 -12.58 53.40
C GLY A 512 -7.84 -13.54 52.45
N LEU A 513 -6.50 -13.51 52.48
CA LEU A 513 -5.60 -14.44 51.79
C LEU A 513 -6.02 -15.90 52.06
N PHE A 514 -6.45 -16.63 51.05
CA PHE A 514 -6.34 -18.08 51.02
C PHE A 514 -5.05 -18.46 50.31
N LEU A 515 -4.01 -18.72 51.12
CA LEU A 515 -2.85 -19.52 50.72
C LEU A 515 -3.26 -20.99 50.69
N LEU A 516 -3.24 -21.61 49.52
CA LEU A 516 -3.02 -23.04 49.32
C LEU A 516 -2.00 -23.25 48.21
#